data_18a5ae09ef1b50f18a4639a4044d003a
#
_entry.id   18a5ae09ef1b50f18a4639a4044d003a
#
_cell.length_a   1.000
_cell.length_b   1.000
_cell.length_c   1.000
_cell.angle_alpha   90.00
_cell.angle_beta   90.00
_cell.angle_gamma   90.00
#
_symmetry.space_group_name_H-M   'P 1'
#
loop_
_entity.id
_entity.type
_entity.pdbx_description
1 polymer ?
#
loop_
_entity_poly.entity_id
_entity_poly.type
_entity_poly.pdbx_seq_one_letter_code
_entity_poly.pdbx_strand_id
1 'polypeptide(L)'
;ITGEYTPLEAKLLDLALVLHAEHGGGNNSTFTTHVVTSSGTDTYSAIAAALGSLKGPRHGGANIKVVRMFEDMKNSINTKDEDAVAGYLTALLNREAFDKAGLIYGIGHAVYSESDPRAGLLMDCAASLAAEKGCEEEYALYSLVARLAPEIIAKKRKMYKGVSANVDFYSGLIYRMLDLPCELYTPIFAMARIVGWSAHRLEELQNAGKIIRPAYIGVKPIQQYLPIEDR
;
A
#
# COMPACT_ATOMS: atom_id res chain seq x y z
N ILE A 1 0.99 0.98 23.55
CA ILE A 1 2.32 1.45 23.25
C ILE A 1 2.63 2.62 24.14
N THR A 2 1.88 3.67 24.15
CA THR A 2 1.88 4.67 25.22
C THR A 2 0.71 4.39 26.15
N GLY A 3 0.82 4.58 27.46
CA GLY A 3 -0.24 4.25 28.42
C GLY A 3 -1.47 5.16 28.33
N GLU A 4 -1.39 6.26 27.58
CA GLU A 4 -2.45 7.28 27.44
C GLU A 4 -2.79 7.49 25.98
N TYR A 5 -4.08 7.65 25.69
CA TYR A 5 -4.60 7.93 24.35
C TYR A 5 -5.93 8.70 24.46
N THR A 6 -6.27 9.45 23.41
CA THR A 6 -7.55 10.14 23.33
C THR A 6 -8.62 9.24 22.68
N PRO A 7 -9.93 9.53 22.90
CA PRO A 7 -10.99 8.83 22.19
C PRO A 7 -10.88 8.92 20.66
N LEU A 8 -10.36 10.04 20.13
CA LEU A 8 -10.16 10.22 18.70
C LEU A 8 -9.05 9.30 18.18
N GLU A 9 -7.91 9.22 18.87
CA GLU A 9 -6.81 8.32 18.53
C GLU A 9 -7.26 6.85 18.47
N ALA A 10 -8.00 6.41 19.50
CA ALA A 10 -8.54 5.05 19.53
C ALA A 10 -9.48 4.78 18.36
N LYS A 11 -10.41 5.72 18.08
CA LYS A 11 -11.34 5.62 16.95
C LYS A 11 -10.63 5.54 15.60
N LEU A 12 -9.56 6.33 15.42
CA LEU A 12 -8.82 6.36 14.17
C LEU A 12 -7.99 5.10 13.93
N LEU A 13 -7.39 4.56 14.99
CA LEU A 13 -6.70 3.29 14.90
C LEU A 13 -7.68 2.15 14.58
N ASP A 14 -8.84 2.12 15.24
CA ASP A 14 -9.90 1.14 14.97
C ASP A 14 -10.38 1.24 13.50
N LEU A 15 -10.68 2.45 13.02
CA LEU A 15 -11.07 2.68 11.63
C LEU A 15 -9.98 2.20 10.65
N ALA A 16 -8.72 2.51 10.92
CA ALA A 16 -7.60 2.06 10.07
C ALA A 16 -7.53 0.52 10.03
N LEU A 17 -7.72 -0.16 11.16
CA LEU A 17 -7.77 -1.63 11.21
C LEU A 17 -8.93 -2.19 10.38
N VAL A 18 -10.14 -1.60 10.49
CA VAL A 18 -11.30 -2.00 9.68
C VAL A 18 -11.02 -1.84 8.18
N LEU A 19 -10.47 -0.69 7.77
CA LEU A 19 -10.19 -0.39 6.36
C LEU A 19 -9.07 -1.27 5.76
N HIS A 20 -8.20 -1.82 6.60
CA HIS A 20 -7.12 -2.73 6.18
C HIS A 20 -7.53 -4.20 6.23
N ALA A 21 -8.65 -4.55 6.87
CA ALA A 21 -9.06 -5.93 7.13
C ALA A 21 -9.22 -6.77 5.85
N GLU A 22 -9.70 -6.17 4.75
CA GLU A 22 -9.99 -6.88 3.50
C GLU A 22 -9.73 -5.99 2.28
N HIS A 23 -9.33 -6.61 1.17
CA HIS A 23 -9.12 -5.91 -0.11
C HIS A 23 -9.27 -6.82 -1.35
N GLY A 24 -10.04 -7.89 -1.24
CA GLY A 24 -10.35 -8.80 -2.33
C GLY A 24 -9.31 -9.90 -2.56
N GLY A 25 -9.78 -11.01 -3.11
CA GLY A 25 -9.00 -12.22 -3.35
C GLY A 25 -7.81 -12.07 -4.31
N GLY A 26 -7.82 -11.04 -5.16
CA GLY A 26 -6.73 -10.72 -6.09
C GLY A 26 -5.55 -9.98 -5.45
N ASN A 27 -5.66 -9.52 -4.20
CA ASN A 27 -4.53 -8.97 -3.46
C ASN A 27 -3.43 -10.03 -3.29
N ASN A 28 -2.16 -9.65 -3.45
CA ASN A 28 -1.06 -10.62 -3.52
C ASN A 28 -0.98 -11.55 -2.31
N SER A 29 -1.13 -11.05 -1.08
CA SER A 29 -1.10 -11.89 0.12
C SER A 29 -2.38 -12.72 0.28
N THR A 30 -3.54 -12.21 -0.14
CA THR A 30 -4.80 -12.96 -0.15
C THR A 30 -4.76 -14.06 -1.21
N PHE A 31 -4.27 -13.76 -2.41
CA PHE A 31 -4.07 -14.78 -3.45
C PHE A 31 -3.08 -15.88 -3.00
N THR A 32 -2.01 -15.49 -2.30
CA THR A 32 -1.09 -16.45 -1.67
C THR A 32 -1.82 -17.36 -0.68
N THR A 33 -2.75 -16.80 0.12
CA THR A 33 -3.59 -17.58 1.04
C THR A 33 -4.43 -18.63 0.29
N HIS A 34 -5.07 -18.25 -0.81
CA HIS A 34 -5.83 -19.18 -1.66
C HIS A 34 -4.92 -20.28 -2.22
N VAL A 35 -3.81 -19.91 -2.86
CA VAL A 35 -2.88 -20.87 -3.47
C VAL A 35 -2.38 -21.90 -2.46
N VAL A 36 -1.92 -21.43 -1.30
CA VAL A 36 -1.36 -22.31 -0.27
C VAL A 36 -2.45 -23.14 0.40
N THR A 37 -3.64 -22.57 0.63
CA THR A 37 -4.80 -23.30 1.16
C THR A 37 -5.24 -24.42 0.22
N SER A 38 -5.26 -24.19 -1.09
CA SER A 38 -5.68 -25.18 -2.09
C SER A 38 -4.80 -26.44 -2.11
N SER A 39 -3.60 -26.38 -1.56
CA SER A 39 -2.71 -27.54 -1.40
C SER A 39 -3.09 -28.45 -0.21
N GLY A 40 -4.06 -28.03 0.61
CA GLY A 40 -4.49 -28.78 1.80
C GLY A 40 -3.65 -28.54 3.06
N THR A 41 -2.82 -27.49 3.08
CA THR A 41 -1.98 -27.16 4.25
C THR A 41 -2.81 -26.64 5.44
N ASP A 42 -2.18 -26.59 6.61
CA ASP A 42 -2.77 -26.06 7.84
C ASP A 42 -2.93 -24.54 7.83
N THR A 43 -3.71 -24.01 8.79
CA THR A 43 -4.01 -22.59 8.89
C THR A 43 -2.77 -21.74 9.18
N TYR A 44 -1.88 -22.21 10.04
CA TYR A 44 -0.69 -21.43 10.42
C TYR A 44 0.27 -21.28 9.24
N SER A 45 0.46 -22.34 8.48
CA SER A 45 1.28 -22.32 7.25
C SER A 45 0.70 -21.38 6.19
N ALA A 46 -0.64 -21.39 6.00
CA ALA A 46 -1.30 -20.50 5.05
C ALA A 46 -1.15 -19.02 5.46
N ILE A 47 -1.37 -18.70 6.74
CA ILE A 47 -1.19 -17.32 7.26
C ILE A 47 0.27 -16.91 7.24
N ALA A 48 1.21 -17.80 7.58
CA ALA A 48 2.65 -17.50 7.49
C ALA A 48 3.08 -17.17 6.06
N ALA A 49 2.56 -17.88 5.05
CA ALA A 49 2.80 -17.57 3.64
C ALA A 49 2.22 -16.20 3.24
N ALA A 50 1.02 -15.86 3.70
CA ALA A 50 0.41 -14.56 3.49
C ALA A 50 1.22 -13.42 4.13
N LEU A 51 1.72 -13.62 5.34
CA LEU A 51 2.65 -12.69 6.03
C LEU A 51 3.95 -12.50 5.24
N GLY A 52 4.52 -13.60 4.71
CA GLY A 52 5.69 -13.55 3.85
C GLY A 52 5.47 -12.72 2.60
N SER A 53 4.29 -12.83 1.98
CA SER A 53 3.88 -11.98 0.85
C SER A 53 3.71 -10.52 1.25
N LEU A 54 2.99 -10.24 2.35
CA LEU A 54 2.74 -8.88 2.82
C LEU A 54 4.03 -8.17 3.24
N LYS A 55 4.98 -8.86 3.86
CA LYS A 55 6.28 -8.33 4.29
C LYS A 55 7.08 -7.71 3.14
N GLY A 56 6.83 -8.12 1.91
CA GLY A 56 7.54 -7.62 0.74
C GLY A 56 7.41 -6.08 0.58
N PRO A 57 8.51 -5.37 0.27
CA PRO A 57 8.52 -3.89 0.23
C PRO A 57 7.62 -3.30 -0.87
N ARG A 58 7.20 -4.11 -1.84
CA ARG A 58 6.26 -3.71 -2.89
C ARG A 58 4.79 -3.92 -2.51
N HIS A 59 4.53 -4.56 -1.37
CA HIS A 59 3.18 -4.86 -0.89
C HIS A 59 2.90 -4.13 0.42
N GLY A 60 3.33 -4.63 1.57
CA GLY A 60 3.00 -4.05 2.88
C GLY A 60 3.86 -2.85 3.29
N GLY A 61 4.83 -2.44 2.50
CA GLY A 61 5.72 -1.31 2.82
C GLY A 61 5.32 0.03 2.19
N ALA A 62 4.15 0.13 1.57
CA ALA A 62 3.77 1.31 0.81
C ALA A 62 3.58 2.55 1.70
N ASN A 63 2.91 2.42 2.85
CA ASN A 63 2.70 3.53 3.79
C ASN A 63 4.01 4.04 4.42
N ILE A 64 4.97 3.15 4.71
CA ILE A 64 6.31 3.54 5.18
C ILE A 64 7.03 4.36 4.11
N LYS A 65 6.91 3.96 2.84
CA LYS A 65 7.48 4.70 1.71
C LYS A 65 6.85 6.08 1.55
N VAL A 66 5.55 6.22 1.79
CA VAL A 66 4.87 7.52 1.81
C VAL A 66 5.51 8.42 2.87
N VAL A 67 5.58 7.98 4.12
CA VAL A 67 6.14 8.78 5.22
C VAL A 67 7.57 9.21 4.92
N ARG A 68 8.42 8.29 4.48
CA ARG A 68 9.83 8.59 4.15
C ARG A 68 9.97 9.55 2.97
N MET A 69 9.10 9.45 1.96
CA MET A 69 9.06 10.40 0.84
C MET A 69 8.72 11.81 1.32
N PHE A 70 7.77 11.95 2.24
CA PHE A 70 7.43 13.25 2.83
C PHE A 70 8.55 13.80 3.74
N GLU A 71 9.26 12.94 4.45
CA GLU A 71 10.45 13.34 5.23
C GLU A 71 11.56 13.85 4.32
N ASP A 72 11.85 13.15 3.23
CA ASP A 72 12.83 13.59 2.23
C ASP A 72 12.42 14.92 1.60
N MET A 73 11.14 15.08 1.25
CA MET A 73 10.60 16.35 0.73
C MET A 73 10.79 17.51 1.70
N LYS A 74 10.42 17.33 2.97
CA LYS A 74 10.59 18.38 4.01
C LYS A 74 12.04 18.78 4.22
N ASN A 75 12.97 17.85 4.05
CA ASN A 75 14.41 18.12 4.19
C ASN A 75 15.04 18.74 2.93
N SER A 76 14.39 18.60 1.77
CA SER A 76 14.96 18.98 0.46
C SER A 76 14.45 20.32 -0.06
N ILE A 77 13.22 20.72 0.29
CA ILE A 77 12.57 21.91 -0.28
C ILE A 77 11.79 22.72 0.76
N ASN A 78 11.42 23.94 0.40
CA ASN A 78 10.42 24.71 1.15
C ASN A 78 9.01 24.17 0.83
N THR A 79 8.42 23.43 1.76
CA THR A 79 7.10 22.80 1.58
C THR A 79 5.91 23.77 1.62
N LYS A 80 6.15 25.04 1.97
CA LYS A 80 5.13 26.11 1.91
C LYS A 80 5.05 26.76 0.51
N ASP A 81 5.98 26.44 -0.38
CA ASP A 81 6.02 26.87 -1.77
C ASP A 81 5.44 25.77 -2.67
N GLU A 82 4.27 26.05 -3.24
CA GLU A 82 3.57 25.10 -4.12
C GLU A 82 4.39 24.73 -5.37
N ASP A 83 5.12 25.68 -5.95
CA ASP A 83 5.96 25.44 -7.12
C ASP A 83 7.15 24.54 -6.76
N ALA A 84 7.75 24.72 -5.57
CA ALA A 84 8.79 23.83 -5.08
C ALA A 84 8.27 22.41 -4.85
N VAL A 85 7.06 22.25 -4.29
CA VAL A 85 6.42 20.95 -4.13
C VAL A 85 6.14 20.28 -5.48
N ALA A 86 5.58 21.03 -6.45
CA ALA A 86 5.34 20.51 -7.81
C ALA A 86 6.64 20.12 -8.51
N GLY A 87 7.71 20.91 -8.34
CA GLY A 87 9.05 20.60 -8.83
C GLY A 87 9.60 19.29 -8.25
N TYR A 88 9.48 19.11 -6.93
CA TYR A 88 9.91 17.88 -6.26
C TYR A 88 9.13 16.65 -6.73
N LEU A 89 7.80 16.74 -6.88
CA LEU A 89 6.98 15.65 -7.42
C LEU A 89 7.38 15.29 -8.86
N THR A 90 7.77 16.28 -9.65
CA THR A 90 8.30 16.07 -11.00
C THR A 90 9.66 15.37 -10.95
N ALA A 91 10.56 15.76 -10.05
CA ALA A 91 11.86 15.13 -9.84
C ALA A 91 11.72 13.66 -9.39
N LEU A 92 10.73 13.35 -8.54
CA LEU A 92 10.40 11.95 -8.19
C LEU A 92 10.10 11.13 -9.44
N LEU A 93 9.22 11.62 -10.33
CA LEU A 93 8.85 10.91 -11.56
C LEU A 93 10.00 10.80 -12.56
N ASN A 94 10.95 11.74 -12.52
CA ASN A 94 12.18 11.73 -13.33
C ASN A 94 13.26 10.81 -12.76
N ARG A 95 13.07 10.22 -11.57
CA ARG A 95 14.05 9.40 -10.84
C ARG A 95 15.26 10.22 -10.33
N GLU A 96 15.03 11.48 -9.99
CA GLU A 96 16.06 12.44 -9.55
C GLU A 96 15.99 12.69 -8.04
N ALA A 97 14.86 12.38 -7.37
CA ALA A 97 14.64 12.60 -5.94
C ALA A 97 14.33 11.30 -5.19
N PHE A 98 14.46 11.34 -3.88
CA PHE A 98 14.19 10.27 -2.92
C PHE A 98 14.94 8.96 -3.30
N ASP A 99 14.20 7.87 -3.51
CA ASP A 99 14.77 6.54 -3.81
C ASP A 99 14.96 6.27 -5.32
N LYS A 100 14.74 7.27 -6.15
CA LYS A 100 14.90 7.23 -7.61
C LYS A 100 14.08 6.13 -8.31
N ALA A 101 13.00 5.67 -7.68
CA ALA A 101 12.12 4.65 -8.25
C ALA A 101 11.21 5.18 -9.37
N GLY A 102 11.04 6.51 -9.48
CA GLY A 102 10.14 7.15 -10.44
C GLY A 102 8.67 7.05 -10.03
N LEU A 103 8.39 7.02 -8.72
CA LEU A 103 7.06 6.87 -8.16
C LEU A 103 6.77 7.98 -7.15
N ILE A 104 5.52 8.44 -7.13
CA ILE A 104 4.94 9.20 -6.04
C ILE A 104 4.15 8.18 -5.20
N TYR A 105 4.72 7.82 -4.05
CA TYR A 105 4.13 6.78 -3.20
C TYR A 105 2.79 7.21 -2.62
N GLY A 106 1.86 6.26 -2.51
CA GLY A 106 0.51 6.52 -2.03
C GLY A 106 -0.44 7.13 -3.07
N ILE A 107 0.02 7.39 -4.30
CA ILE A 107 -0.79 7.92 -5.40
C ILE A 107 -0.94 6.85 -6.48
N GLY A 108 -2.22 6.53 -6.78
CA GLY A 108 -2.60 5.50 -7.74
C GLY A 108 -2.95 4.17 -7.08
N HIS A 109 -3.77 3.38 -7.76
CA HIS A 109 -4.23 2.09 -7.29
C HIS A 109 -4.52 1.15 -8.46
N ALA A 110 -4.33 -0.16 -8.26
CA ALA A 110 -4.57 -1.16 -9.30
C ALA A 110 -6.07 -1.28 -9.65
N VAL A 111 -6.95 -1.12 -8.66
CA VAL A 111 -8.40 -1.28 -8.78
C VAL A 111 -9.09 0.08 -8.93
N TYR A 112 -8.82 1.00 -8.01
CA TYR A 112 -9.47 2.31 -7.96
C TYR A 112 -8.80 3.30 -8.93
N SER A 113 -9.58 3.88 -9.84
CA SER A 113 -9.08 4.82 -10.83
C SER A 113 -9.51 6.26 -10.57
N GLU A 114 -10.71 6.46 -10.02
CA GLU A 114 -11.25 7.80 -9.75
C GLU A 114 -10.95 8.23 -8.31
N SER A 115 -11.28 7.39 -7.35
CA SER A 115 -10.97 7.61 -5.93
C SER A 115 -10.91 6.29 -5.17
N ASP A 116 -10.05 6.21 -4.15
CA ASP A 116 -10.08 5.14 -3.16
C ASP A 116 -11.00 5.59 -2.01
N PRO A 117 -12.17 4.97 -1.81
CA PRO A 117 -13.13 5.40 -0.79
C PRO A 117 -12.54 5.31 0.63
N ARG A 118 -11.57 4.42 0.85
CA ARG A 118 -10.88 4.29 2.13
C ARG A 118 -9.99 5.51 2.41
N ALA A 119 -9.33 6.02 1.37
CA ALA A 119 -8.50 7.23 1.48
C ALA A 119 -9.33 8.46 1.85
N GLY A 120 -10.53 8.61 1.28
CA GLY A 120 -11.45 9.70 1.63
C GLY A 120 -11.83 9.68 3.12
N LEU A 121 -12.21 8.52 3.64
CA LEU A 121 -12.53 8.37 5.07
C LEU A 121 -11.35 8.71 5.98
N LEU A 122 -10.15 8.24 5.64
CA LEU A 122 -8.95 8.55 6.41
C LEU A 122 -8.54 10.02 6.30
N MET A 123 -8.77 10.66 5.16
CA MET A 123 -8.49 12.08 4.97
C MET A 123 -9.29 12.95 5.94
N ASP A 124 -10.61 12.74 6.00
CA ASP A 124 -11.48 13.50 6.89
C ASP A 124 -11.09 13.32 8.36
N CYS A 125 -10.74 12.11 8.72
CA CYS A 125 -10.28 11.77 10.06
C CYS A 125 -8.90 12.35 10.38
N ALA A 126 -7.98 12.34 9.41
CA ALA A 126 -6.65 12.90 9.56
C ALA A 126 -6.69 14.41 9.81
N ALA A 127 -7.63 15.14 9.20
CA ALA A 127 -7.85 16.57 9.48
C ALA A 127 -8.18 16.83 10.95
N SER A 128 -9.08 16.04 11.52
CA SER A 128 -9.48 16.17 12.93
C SER A 128 -8.32 15.84 13.88
N LEU A 129 -7.56 14.80 13.60
CA LEU A 129 -6.39 14.42 14.39
C LEU A 129 -5.28 15.47 14.29
N ALA A 130 -5.05 16.01 13.10
CA ALA A 130 -4.04 17.06 12.88
C ALA A 130 -4.35 18.29 13.75
N ALA A 131 -5.60 18.71 13.81
CA ALA A 131 -6.03 19.81 14.67
C ALA A 131 -5.83 19.50 16.17
N GLU A 132 -6.12 18.26 16.63
CA GLU A 132 -5.91 17.84 18.01
C GLU A 132 -4.43 17.79 18.40
N LYS A 133 -3.57 17.38 17.45
CA LYS A 133 -2.12 17.20 17.65
C LYS A 133 -1.27 18.42 17.31
N GLY A 134 -1.85 19.50 16.76
CA GLY A 134 -1.09 20.65 16.26
C GLY A 134 -0.21 20.30 15.05
N CYS A 135 -0.69 19.41 14.18
CA CYS A 135 0.00 18.92 12.98
C CYS A 135 -0.65 19.42 11.68
N GLU A 136 -1.36 20.55 11.72
CA GLU A 136 -2.13 21.08 10.58
C GLU A 136 -1.23 21.42 9.38
N GLU A 137 0.01 21.88 9.61
CA GLU A 137 0.96 22.13 8.53
C GLU A 137 1.33 20.85 7.78
N GLU A 138 1.48 19.74 8.50
CA GLU A 138 1.77 18.45 7.89
C GLU A 138 0.58 17.92 7.09
N TYR A 139 -0.63 18.00 7.64
CA TYR A 139 -1.85 17.64 6.94
C TYR A 139 -2.04 18.48 5.67
N ALA A 140 -1.75 19.80 5.73
CA ALA A 140 -1.84 20.71 4.59
C ALA A 140 -0.86 20.28 3.47
N LEU A 141 0.35 19.87 3.82
CA LEU A 141 1.31 19.34 2.84
C LEU A 141 0.80 18.07 2.17
N TYR A 142 0.23 17.12 2.93
CA TYR A 142 -0.36 15.91 2.34
C TYR A 142 -1.52 16.26 1.41
N SER A 143 -2.39 17.19 1.81
CA SER A 143 -3.51 17.66 0.98
C SER A 143 -3.03 18.33 -0.31
N LEU A 144 -1.96 19.13 -0.23
CA LEU A 144 -1.33 19.77 -1.40
C LEU A 144 -0.78 18.71 -2.37
N VAL A 145 -0.04 17.73 -1.87
CA VAL A 145 0.49 16.63 -2.70
C VAL A 145 -0.64 15.80 -3.32
N ALA A 146 -1.70 15.48 -2.57
CA ALA A 146 -2.85 14.74 -3.08
C ALA A 146 -3.56 15.48 -4.22
N ARG A 147 -3.55 16.83 -4.20
CA ARG A 147 -4.10 17.68 -5.26
C ARG A 147 -3.19 17.76 -6.49
N LEU A 148 -1.89 17.97 -6.29
CA LEU A 148 -0.93 18.21 -7.39
C LEU A 148 -0.51 16.92 -8.11
N ALA A 149 -0.30 15.83 -7.37
CA ALA A 149 0.30 14.62 -7.91
C ALA A 149 -0.50 13.99 -9.07
N PRO A 150 -1.85 13.92 -9.05
CA PRO A 150 -2.62 13.37 -10.16
C PRO A 150 -2.37 14.11 -11.48
N GLU A 151 -2.36 15.43 -11.46
CA GLU A 151 -2.13 16.25 -12.67
C GLU A 151 -0.70 16.07 -13.21
N ILE A 152 0.29 16.06 -12.33
CA ILE A 152 1.70 15.89 -12.70
C ILE A 152 1.93 14.49 -13.29
N ILE A 153 1.34 13.46 -12.70
CA ILE A 153 1.40 12.08 -13.21
C ILE A 153 0.72 11.99 -14.59
N ALA A 154 -0.48 12.57 -14.74
CA ALA A 154 -1.21 12.54 -15.99
C ALA A 154 -0.43 13.20 -17.13
N LYS A 155 0.16 14.38 -16.89
CA LYS A 155 1.01 15.08 -17.86
C LYS A 155 2.23 14.25 -18.26
N LYS A 156 2.91 13.61 -17.28
CA LYS A 156 4.16 12.87 -17.52
C LYS A 156 3.96 11.53 -18.21
N ARG A 157 2.90 10.79 -17.84
CA ARG A 157 2.67 9.41 -18.29
C ARG A 157 1.66 9.28 -19.41
N LYS A 158 1.08 10.39 -19.89
CA LYS A 158 0.00 10.40 -20.90
C LYS A 158 -1.13 9.40 -20.54
N MET A 159 -1.49 9.36 -19.26
CA MET A 159 -2.50 8.42 -18.78
C MET A 159 -3.90 8.98 -19.01
N TYR A 160 -4.77 8.16 -19.61
CA TYR A 160 -6.19 8.46 -19.77
C TYR A 160 -7.04 8.02 -18.57
N LYS A 161 -6.44 7.27 -17.63
CA LYS A 161 -7.09 6.78 -16.43
C LYS A 161 -6.73 7.70 -15.27
N GLY A 162 -7.72 8.12 -14.50
CA GLY A 162 -7.51 8.93 -13.30
C GLY A 162 -6.59 8.27 -12.29
N VAL A 163 -5.91 9.07 -11.48
CA VAL A 163 -5.04 8.64 -10.38
C VAL A 163 -5.43 9.44 -9.16
N SER A 164 -5.55 8.79 -8.01
CA SER A 164 -5.89 9.44 -6.73
C SER A 164 -5.03 8.89 -5.60
N ALA A 165 -5.06 9.59 -4.45
CA ALA A 165 -4.47 9.05 -3.22
C ALA A 165 -5.16 7.75 -2.83
N ASN A 166 -4.37 6.77 -2.39
CA ASN A 166 -4.85 5.48 -1.90
C ASN A 166 -4.80 5.40 -0.37
N VAL A 167 -5.24 4.28 0.20
CA VAL A 167 -5.30 4.09 1.66
C VAL A 167 -3.95 4.27 2.35
N ASP A 168 -2.85 3.87 1.71
CA ASP A 168 -1.50 3.96 2.29
C ASP A 168 -1.01 5.40 2.45
N PHE A 169 -1.53 6.32 1.62
CA PHE A 169 -1.20 7.73 1.68
C PHE A 169 -1.58 8.35 3.03
N TYR A 170 -2.82 8.16 3.47
CA TYR A 170 -3.32 8.74 4.71
C TYR A 170 -3.08 7.86 5.94
N SER A 171 -3.03 6.53 5.80
CA SER A 171 -2.74 5.66 6.94
C SER A 171 -1.34 5.90 7.50
N GLY A 172 -0.35 6.15 6.64
CA GLY A 172 0.99 6.53 7.06
C GLY A 172 1.01 7.83 7.86
N LEU A 173 0.27 8.87 7.41
CA LEU A 173 0.13 10.13 8.13
C LEU A 173 -0.52 9.94 9.51
N ILE A 174 -1.63 9.18 9.56
CA ILE A 174 -2.34 8.91 10.81
C ILE A 174 -1.42 8.17 11.79
N TYR A 175 -0.74 7.12 11.37
CA TYR A 175 0.17 6.36 12.24
C TYR A 175 1.31 7.22 12.76
N ARG A 176 1.82 8.15 11.95
CA ARG A 176 2.81 9.13 12.39
C ARG A 176 2.24 10.08 13.46
N MET A 177 1.04 10.63 13.27
CA MET A 177 0.38 11.51 14.25
C MET A 177 -0.01 10.77 15.55
N LEU A 178 -0.15 9.43 15.49
CA LEU A 178 -0.33 8.55 16.64
C LEU A 178 0.99 8.17 17.33
N ASP A 179 2.11 8.75 16.92
CA ASP A 179 3.46 8.44 17.41
C ASP A 179 3.83 6.94 17.34
N LEU A 180 3.28 6.23 16.33
CA LEU A 180 3.63 4.84 16.10
C LEU A 180 4.97 4.74 15.38
N PRO A 181 5.89 3.89 15.87
CA PRO A 181 7.15 3.65 15.13
C PRO A 181 6.88 3.01 13.78
N CYS A 182 7.62 3.45 12.74
CA CYS A 182 7.45 2.96 11.37
C CYS A 182 7.55 1.43 11.24
N GLU A 183 8.31 0.78 12.14
CA GLU A 183 8.47 -0.67 12.20
C GLU A 183 7.15 -1.40 12.48
N LEU A 184 6.17 -0.72 13.09
CA LEU A 184 4.86 -1.27 13.40
C LEU A 184 3.83 -1.12 12.27
N TYR A 185 4.08 -0.32 11.24
CA TYR A 185 3.08 -0.04 10.20
C TYR A 185 2.66 -1.31 9.45
N THR A 186 3.62 -2.08 8.97
CA THR A 186 3.34 -3.37 8.30
C THR A 186 2.77 -4.43 9.27
N PRO A 187 3.28 -4.60 10.50
CA PRO A 187 2.64 -5.45 11.52
C PRO A 187 1.19 -5.08 11.85
N ILE A 188 0.87 -3.80 12.00
CA ILE A 188 -0.50 -3.32 12.25
C ILE A 188 -1.41 -3.67 11.04
N PHE A 189 -0.91 -3.44 9.83
CA PHE A 189 -1.61 -3.84 8.62
C PHE A 189 -1.86 -5.36 8.60
N ALA A 190 -0.87 -6.17 8.97
CA ALA A 190 -0.99 -7.63 9.03
C ALA A 190 -2.03 -8.08 10.06
N MET A 191 -2.03 -7.45 11.25
CA MET A 191 -3.03 -7.72 12.31
C MET A 191 -4.45 -7.50 11.80
N ALA A 192 -4.69 -6.43 11.07
CA ALA A 192 -5.98 -6.16 10.45
C ALA A 192 -6.32 -7.20 9.38
N ARG A 193 -5.38 -7.44 8.46
CA ARG A 193 -5.59 -8.27 7.27
C ARG A 193 -5.76 -9.76 7.58
N ILE A 194 -5.32 -10.24 8.75
CA ILE A 194 -5.50 -11.65 9.14
C ILE A 194 -6.96 -12.06 9.14
N VAL A 195 -7.88 -11.14 9.40
CA VAL A 195 -9.33 -11.37 9.31
C VAL A 195 -9.74 -11.71 7.88
N GLY A 196 -9.33 -10.89 6.91
CA GLY A 196 -9.59 -11.13 5.49
C GLY A 196 -8.92 -12.41 4.98
N TRP A 197 -7.66 -12.66 5.33
CA TRP A 197 -7.01 -13.94 4.97
C TRP A 197 -7.73 -15.14 5.54
N SER A 198 -8.22 -15.05 6.78
CA SER A 198 -8.98 -16.13 7.42
C SER A 198 -10.30 -16.38 6.70
N ALA A 199 -11.02 -15.33 6.32
CA ALA A 199 -12.25 -15.43 5.56
C ALA A 199 -12.02 -16.09 4.19
N HIS A 200 -11.01 -15.64 3.44
CA HIS A 200 -10.64 -16.23 2.16
C HIS A 200 -10.17 -17.69 2.27
N ARG A 201 -9.47 -18.02 3.37
CA ARG A 201 -9.12 -19.40 3.64
C ARG A 201 -10.35 -20.28 3.88
N LEU A 202 -11.33 -19.80 4.67
CA LEU A 202 -12.58 -20.52 4.91
C LEU A 202 -13.36 -20.72 3.61
N GLU A 203 -13.42 -19.69 2.77
CA GLU A 203 -14.04 -19.76 1.45
C GLU A 203 -13.36 -20.82 0.57
N GLU A 204 -12.03 -20.83 0.51
CA GLU A 204 -11.26 -21.80 -0.26
C GLU A 204 -11.51 -23.24 0.25
N LEU A 205 -11.59 -23.45 1.56
CA LEU A 205 -11.86 -24.76 2.17
C LEU A 205 -13.29 -25.24 1.89
N GLN A 206 -14.28 -24.33 1.85
CA GLN A 206 -15.68 -24.65 1.54
C GLN A 206 -15.87 -24.99 0.06
N ASN A 207 -15.18 -24.27 -0.80
CA ASN A 207 -15.22 -24.48 -2.24
C ASN A 207 -14.19 -25.52 -2.71
N ALA A 208 -13.64 -26.31 -1.79
CA ALA A 208 -12.51 -27.22 -1.97
C ALA A 208 -12.54 -27.93 -3.33
N GLY A 209 -11.86 -27.34 -4.25
CA GLY A 209 -11.72 -27.79 -5.62
C GLY A 209 -10.40 -28.51 -5.84
N LYS A 210 -9.82 -28.25 -6.98
CA LYS A 210 -8.49 -28.74 -7.31
C LYS A 210 -7.45 -27.75 -6.83
N ILE A 211 -6.25 -28.26 -6.52
CA ILE A 211 -5.09 -27.40 -6.26
C ILE A 211 -4.96 -26.33 -7.35
N ILE A 212 -4.80 -25.07 -6.95
CA ILE A 212 -4.68 -23.94 -7.86
C ILE A 212 -3.40 -24.07 -8.67
N ARG A 213 -3.56 -24.13 -9.98
CA ARG A 213 -2.46 -24.19 -10.95
C ARG A 213 -2.71 -23.16 -12.03
N PRO A 214 -1.83 -22.17 -12.19
CA PRO A 214 -1.96 -21.22 -13.29
C PRO A 214 -1.79 -21.94 -14.64
N ALA A 215 -2.55 -21.52 -15.64
CA ALA A 215 -2.28 -21.91 -17.02
C ALA A 215 -1.02 -21.20 -17.50
N TYR A 216 -0.20 -21.90 -18.25
CA TYR A 216 1.00 -21.32 -18.86
C TYR A 216 1.19 -21.85 -20.28
N ILE A 217 1.81 -21.02 -21.11
CA ILE A 217 2.14 -21.37 -22.51
C ILE A 217 3.65 -21.15 -22.68
N GLY A 218 4.33 -22.12 -23.25
CA GLY A 218 5.73 -21.98 -23.63
C GLY A 218 5.87 -20.94 -24.74
N VAL A 219 6.63 -19.89 -24.50
CA VAL A 219 6.86 -18.81 -25.49
C VAL A 219 8.12 -19.05 -26.35
N LYS A 220 8.92 -20.05 -26.02
CA LYS A 220 10.08 -20.44 -26.81
C LYS A 220 9.67 -21.45 -27.90
N PRO A 221 10.26 -21.39 -29.09
CA PRO A 221 10.04 -22.42 -30.08
C PRO A 221 10.49 -23.79 -29.56
N ILE A 222 9.84 -24.84 -30.04
CA ILE A 222 10.22 -26.22 -29.71
C ILE A 222 11.68 -26.41 -30.14
N GLN A 223 12.52 -26.78 -29.21
CA GLN A 223 13.92 -27.11 -29.46
C GLN A 223 14.07 -28.62 -29.51
N GLN A 224 14.87 -29.10 -30.45
CA GLN A 224 15.25 -30.52 -30.51
C GLN A 224 16.13 -30.85 -29.29
N TYR A 225 15.89 -32.04 -28.73
CA TYR A 225 16.80 -32.57 -27.73
C TYR A 225 18.15 -32.87 -28.38
N LEU A 226 19.20 -32.27 -27.82
CA LEU A 226 20.58 -32.61 -28.17
C LEU A 226 21.12 -33.54 -27.09
N PRO A 227 21.77 -34.69 -27.47
CA PRO A 227 22.52 -35.51 -26.53
C PRO A 227 23.59 -34.70 -25.80
N ILE A 228 24.03 -35.16 -24.63
CA ILE A 228 24.94 -34.39 -23.79
C ILE A 228 26.29 -34.15 -24.46
N GLU A 229 26.70 -35.08 -25.31
CA GLU A 229 27.92 -35.06 -26.15
C GLU A 229 27.86 -34.02 -27.27
N ASP A 230 26.67 -33.54 -27.64
CA ASP A 230 26.44 -32.60 -28.76
C ASP A 230 26.03 -31.19 -28.25
N ARG A 231 26.14 -30.92 -26.94
CA ARG A 231 25.74 -29.65 -26.30
C ARG A 231 26.90 -28.66 -26.17
#